data_63e66245ce6dc90cc52a82fe7b95f7e8
#
_entry.id   63e66245ce6dc90cc52a82fe7b95f7e8
#
_cell.length_a   1.000
_cell.length_b   1.000
_cell.length_c   1.000
_cell.angle_alpha   90.00
_cell.angle_beta   90.00
_cell.angle_gamma   90.00
#
_symmetry.space_group_name_H-M   'P 1'
#
loop_
_entity.id
_entity.type
_entity.pdbx_description
1 polymer ?
#
loop_
_entity_poly.entity_id
_entity_poly.type
_entity_poly.pdbx_seq_one_letter_code
_entity_poly.pdbx_strand_id
1 'polypeptide(L)'
;MCGKGDGGKDAAVTCTLHMAWDDRLTRYDFGPSHPLAPVRVELTVELARDFGVLDAPGVSVAAPEPANVADLELVHDPGYIGIVRQVSAEPSALDLRILFRYGLGTPDDPVFPGMHEASALVAGATLAAARAVWTGAAEHGANVAGGLHHAMASNASGFCVYNDPAIAIKWLLNQGVERVAYVDIDVHHGDGVQAAFWADPRVLTISLHEHPATLFPGTGLPTEIGAAGAEGSAVNVALPAGTRDAGWLRAFHATVPQLLRAFRPQVLVSQHGCDTHWTDPLANLELSIDAQRAAHAAIHQLAHETADGRWLLTGGGGYSLVQVVPRTWTHLLAEAAGSPIDPQAPTPEGWRDYVQRRTGQPAPELMTDGLPVQFSSFESGYDPGDPVDRAIMATRNAVFPLHGLMPLL
;
A
#
# COMPACT_ATOMS: atom_id res chain seq x y z
N MET A 1 11.74 10.58 -16.28
CA MET A 1 10.99 11.39 -17.26
C MET A 1 10.35 10.44 -18.23
N CYS A 2 9.05 10.20 -18.10
CA CYS A 2 8.30 9.56 -19.18
C CYS A 2 8.64 10.30 -20.47
N GLY A 3 8.94 9.59 -21.57
CA GLY A 3 9.60 10.16 -22.75
C GLY A 3 8.98 11.44 -23.27
N LYS A 4 9.77 12.51 -23.37
CA LYS A 4 9.37 13.71 -24.08
C LYS A 4 9.27 13.38 -25.56
N GLY A 5 8.05 13.14 -26.03
CA GLY A 5 7.73 13.13 -27.45
C GLY A 5 7.92 14.56 -28.00
N ASP A 6 8.68 14.66 -29.06
CA ASP A 6 8.99 15.91 -29.77
C ASP A 6 7.71 16.52 -30.38
N GLY A 7 7.38 17.70 -29.96
CA GLY A 7 6.57 18.74 -30.62
C GLY A 7 5.21 18.39 -31.24
N GLY A 8 4.12 18.50 -30.48
CA GLY A 8 2.75 18.64 -31.01
C GLY A 8 1.68 18.35 -29.98
N LYS A 9 0.96 19.38 -29.55
CA LYS A 9 -0.28 19.41 -28.76
C LYS A 9 -0.58 18.15 -27.91
N ASP A 10 -0.47 18.28 -26.59
CA ASP A 10 -1.05 17.41 -25.54
C ASP A 10 -0.96 15.88 -25.78
N ALA A 11 0.24 15.36 -26.03
CA ALA A 11 0.49 13.96 -25.87
C ALA A 11 0.56 13.69 -24.35
N ALA A 12 -0.47 13.06 -23.78
CA ALA A 12 -0.42 12.51 -22.44
C ALA A 12 0.86 11.67 -22.31
N VAL A 13 1.63 11.92 -21.26
CA VAL A 13 2.86 11.16 -20.98
C VAL A 13 2.39 9.77 -20.55
N THR A 14 2.42 8.81 -21.46
CA THR A 14 2.05 7.42 -21.16
C THR A 14 3.21 6.75 -20.43
N CYS A 15 2.99 6.37 -19.18
CA CYS A 15 3.91 5.50 -18.45
C CYS A 15 3.68 4.02 -18.79
N THR A 16 4.69 3.20 -18.67
CA THR A 16 4.52 1.75 -18.81
C THR A 16 4.20 1.12 -17.46
N LEU A 17 3.10 0.34 -17.41
CA LEU A 17 2.62 -0.34 -16.22
C LEU A 17 2.58 -1.85 -16.43
N HIS A 18 3.18 -2.61 -15.51
CA HIS A 18 2.97 -4.05 -15.39
C HIS A 18 2.08 -4.36 -14.19
N MET A 19 0.87 -4.85 -14.46
CA MET A 19 -0.05 -5.31 -13.42
C MET A 19 -0.01 -6.84 -13.32
N ALA A 20 0.36 -7.35 -12.15
CA ALA A 20 0.25 -8.77 -11.84
C ALA A 20 -1.18 -9.09 -11.41
N TRP A 21 -1.94 -9.77 -12.25
CA TRP A 21 -3.33 -10.12 -11.98
C TRP A 21 -3.72 -11.48 -12.55
N ASP A 22 -4.44 -12.24 -11.74
CA ASP A 22 -5.14 -13.47 -12.10
C ASP A 22 -6.31 -13.65 -11.10
N ASP A 23 -7.43 -14.19 -11.56
CA ASP A 23 -8.62 -14.41 -10.71
C ASP A 23 -8.30 -15.31 -9.50
N ARG A 24 -7.24 -16.13 -9.56
CA ARG A 24 -6.76 -16.93 -8.42
C ARG A 24 -6.36 -16.08 -7.21
N LEU A 25 -6.03 -14.79 -7.39
CA LEU A 25 -5.72 -13.87 -6.28
C LEU A 25 -6.94 -13.64 -5.36
N THR A 26 -8.16 -13.84 -5.85
CA THR A 26 -9.38 -13.80 -5.04
C THR A 26 -9.54 -15.00 -4.10
N ARG A 27 -8.66 -16.00 -4.16
CA ARG A 27 -8.65 -17.15 -3.23
C ARG A 27 -8.06 -16.82 -1.87
N TYR A 28 -7.44 -15.64 -1.71
CA TYR A 28 -7.08 -15.13 -0.40
C TYR A 28 -8.34 -14.66 0.31
N ASP A 29 -9.04 -15.61 0.95
CA ASP A 29 -10.39 -15.44 1.47
C ASP A 29 -10.54 -16.12 2.84
N PHE A 30 -10.68 -15.32 3.86
CA PHE A 30 -10.91 -15.76 5.24
C PHE A 30 -12.37 -16.18 5.53
N GLY A 31 -13.24 -16.08 4.55
CA GLY A 31 -14.65 -16.47 4.64
C GLY A 31 -15.62 -15.28 4.70
N PRO A 32 -16.93 -15.57 4.60
CA PRO A 32 -17.96 -14.57 4.28
C PRO A 32 -18.24 -13.53 5.37
N SER A 33 -17.80 -13.77 6.59
CA SER A 33 -17.97 -12.83 7.72
C SER A 33 -16.72 -12.01 8.02
N HIS A 34 -15.63 -12.26 7.28
CA HIS A 34 -14.38 -11.56 7.50
C HIS A 34 -14.37 -10.22 6.75
N PRO A 35 -13.88 -9.11 7.39
CA PRO A 35 -13.88 -7.79 6.74
C PRO A 35 -13.01 -7.74 5.48
N LEU A 36 -11.87 -8.44 5.46
CA LEU A 36 -11.04 -8.53 4.25
C LEU A 36 -11.66 -9.53 3.27
N ALA A 37 -12.55 -9.03 2.42
CA ALA A 37 -13.25 -9.84 1.43
C ALA A 37 -12.65 -9.65 0.02
N PRO A 38 -12.31 -10.72 -0.72
CA PRO A 38 -11.65 -10.62 -2.02
C PRO A 38 -12.49 -9.96 -3.10
N VAL A 39 -13.81 -9.85 -2.92
CA VAL A 39 -14.69 -9.13 -3.84
C VAL A 39 -14.24 -7.69 -4.11
N ARG A 40 -13.57 -7.04 -3.15
CA ARG A 40 -13.04 -5.68 -3.30
C ARG A 40 -12.00 -5.59 -4.43
N VAL A 41 -11.15 -6.60 -4.57
CA VAL A 41 -10.13 -6.66 -5.62
C VAL A 41 -10.78 -7.01 -6.96
N GLU A 42 -11.72 -7.95 -6.98
CA GLU A 42 -12.54 -8.32 -8.14
C GLU A 42 -13.24 -7.08 -8.73
N LEU A 43 -13.95 -6.32 -7.90
CA LEU A 43 -14.65 -5.10 -8.31
C LEU A 43 -13.70 -4.01 -8.81
N THR A 44 -12.51 -3.91 -8.24
CA THR A 44 -11.47 -2.98 -8.71
C THR A 44 -11.02 -3.31 -10.12
N VAL A 45 -10.71 -4.56 -10.39
CA VAL A 45 -10.22 -5.00 -11.70
C VAL A 45 -11.30 -4.84 -12.77
N GLU A 46 -12.55 -5.18 -12.46
CA GLU A 46 -13.67 -4.96 -13.38
C GLU A 46 -13.88 -3.46 -13.65
N LEU A 47 -13.81 -2.60 -12.63
CA LEU A 47 -13.92 -1.15 -12.84
C LEU A 47 -12.77 -0.59 -13.69
N ALA A 48 -11.54 -1.04 -13.45
CA ALA A 48 -10.39 -0.63 -14.23
C ALA A 48 -10.47 -1.10 -15.70
N ARG A 49 -11.05 -2.28 -15.98
CA ARG A 49 -11.35 -2.77 -17.32
C ARG A 49 -12.41 -1.91 -18.00
N ASP A 50 -13.52 -1.63 -17.34
CA ASP A 50 -14.62 -0.83 -17.90
C ASP A 50 -14.19 0.61 -18.22
N PHE A 51 -13.19 1.14 -17.49
CA PHE A 51 -12.55 2.43 -17.83
C PHE A 51 -11.47 2.30 -18.92
N GLY A 52 -11.15 1.10 -19.38
CA GLY A 52 -10.10 0.87 -20.36
C GLY A 52 -8.67 1.07 -19.83
N VAL A 53 -8.50 1.18 -18.51
CA VAL A 53 -7.17 1.40 -17.89
C VAL A 53 -6.25 0.22 -18.17
N LEU A 54 -6.77 -1.02 -18.10
CA LEU A 54 -5.99 -2.23 -18.27
C LEU A 54 -5.68 -2.55 -19.75
N ASP A 55 -6.41 -1.90 -20.68
CA ASP A 55 -6.20 -2.04 -22.12
C ASP A 55 -5.46 -0.82 -22.72
N ALA A 56 -5.05 0.13 -21.87
CA ALA A 56 -4.36 1.33 -22.32
C ALA A 56 -2.97 1.01 -22.92
N PRO A 57 -2.52 1.78 -23.92
CA PRO A 57 -1.18 1.63 -24.46
C PRO A 57 -0.09 1.74 -23.36
N GLY A 58 0.83 0.79 -23.30
CA GLY A 58 1.87 0.75 -22.27
C GLY A 58 1.49 -0.06 -21.01
N VAL A 59 0.24 -0.51 -20.90
CA VAL A 59 -0.20 -1.38 -19.80
C VAL A 59 -0.09 -2.84 -20.22
N SER A 60 0.50 -3.66 -19.35
CA SER A 60 0.53 -5.11 -19.49
C SER A 60 -0.06 -5.77 -18.25
N VAL A 61 -0.98 -6.71 -18.46
CA VAL A 61 -1.56 -7.53 -17.39
C VAL A 61 -1.11 -8.96 -17.58
N ALA A 62 -0.52 -9.57 -16.55
CA ALA A 62 -0.04 -10.94 -16.61
C ALA A 62 -0.34 -11.73 -15.34
N ALA A 63 -0.67 -13.01 -15.52
CA ALA A 63 -0.88 -13.93 -14.41
C ALA A 63 0.44 -14.18 -13.66
N PRO A 64 0.47 -13.98 -12.33
CA PRO A 64 1.66 -14.25 -11.54
C PRO A 64 1.82 -15.74 -11.25
N GLU A 65 3.08 -16.15 -11.05
CA GLU A 65 3.40 -17.43 -10.42
C GLU A 65 3.50 -17.26 -8.89
N PRO A 66 3.11 -18.25 -8.09
CA PRO A 66 3.29 -18.19 -6.65
C PRO A 66 4.76 -18.01 -6.25
N ALA A 67 5.03 -17.23 -5.22
CA ALA A 67 6.34 -17.17 -4.59
C ALA A 67 6.77 -18.56 -4.13
N ASN A 68 7.99 -18.96 -4.44
CA ASN A 68 8.54 -20.21 -3.96
C ASN A 68 9.01 -20.09 -2.49
N VAL A 69 9.36 -21.21 -1.86
CA VAL A 69 9.78 -21.22 -0.44
C VAL A 69 11.00 -20.32 -0.21
N ALA A 70 11.98 -20.29 -1.11
CA ALA A 70 13.15 -19.45 -0.98
C ALA A 70 12.82 -17.94 -1.08
N ASP A 71 11.82 -17.57 -1.88
CA ASP A 71 11.31 -16.20 -1.92
C ASP A 71 10.63 -15.83 -0.57
N LEU A 72 9.83 -16.72 0.00
CA LEU A 72 9.16 -16.51 1.30
C LEU A 72 10.17 -16.42 2.45
N GLU A 73 11.23 -17.24 2.43
CA GLU A 73 12.31 -17.27 3.43
C GLU A 73 13.17 -15.99 3.41
N LEU A 74 13.00 -15.09 2.45
CA LEU A 74 13.63 -13.76 2.51
C LEU A 74 13.17 -12.94 3.73
N VAL A 75 11.96 -13.22 4.22
CA VAL A 75 11.32 -12.48 5.33
C VAL A 75 10.84 -13.43 6.44
N HIS A 76 10.26 -14.56 6.07
CA HIS A 76 9.57 -15.45 7.01
C HIS A 76 10.43 -16.64 7.44
N ASP A 77 10.32 -16.99 8.73
CA ASP A 77 11.00 -18.14 9.29
C ASP A 77 10.50 -19.45 8.66
N PRO A 78 11.40 -20.40 8.34
CA PRO A 78 11.02 -21.69 7.76
C PRO A 78 10.01 -22.48 8.61
N GLY A 79 10.09 -22.34 9.95
CA GLY A 79 9.15 -22.94 10.88
C GLY A 79 7.73 -22.38 10.73
N TYR A 80 7.60 -21.05 10.57
CA TYR A 80 6.32 -20.39 10.33
C TYR A 80 5.72 -20.83 8.99
N ILE A 81 6.52 -20.80 7.90
CA ILE A 81 6.09 -21.28 6.58
C ILE A 81 5.60 -22.73 6.64
N GLY A 82 6.31 -23.57 7.42
CA GLY A 82 5.92 -24.97 7.65
C GLY A 82 4.54 -25.10 8.32
N ILE A 83 4.25 -24.29 9.33
CA ILE A 83 2.94 -24.25 10.00
C ILE A 83 1.84 -23.79 9.04
N VAL A 84 2.06 -22.69 8.30
CA VAL A 84 1.08 -22.19 7.31
C VAL A 84 0.78 -23.27 6.27
N ARG A 85 1.78 -23.97 5.74
CA ARG A 85 1.59 -25.09 4.80
C ARG A 85 0.80 -26.25 5.39
N GLN A 86 1.06 -26.58 6.65
CA GLN A 86 0.35 -27.69 7.31
C GLN A 86 -1.13 -27.37 7.47
N VAL A 87 -1.49 -26.16 7.96
CA VAL A 87 -2.90 -25.78 8.14
C VAL A 87 -3.59 -25.42 6.83
N SER A 88 -2.85 -25.03 5.80
CA SER A 88 -3.34 -24.86 4.44
C SER A 88 -3.88 -26.19 3.86
N ALA A 89 -3.12 -27.26 4.07
CA ALA A 89 -3.51 -28.59 3.61
C ALA A 89 -4.66 -29.19 4.45
N GLU A 90 -4.62 -28.97 5.76
CA GLU A 90 -5.64 -29.46 6.71
C GLU A 90 -5.82 -28.46 7.86
N PRO A 91 -6.85 -27.59 7.83
CA PRO A 91 -7.06 -26.56 8.85
C PRO A 91 -7.19 -27.10 10.29
N SER A 92 -7.61 -28.34 10.46
CA SER A 92 -7.72 -29.00 11.77
C SER A 92 -6.44 -29.72 12.24
N ALA A 93 -5.35 -29.66 11.47
CA ALA A 93 -4.13 -30.43 11.73
C ALA A 93 -3.42 -30.06 13.03
N LEU A 94 -3.64 -28.85 13.56
CA LEU A 94 -2.94 -28.33 14.74
C LEU A 94 -3.91 -27.82 15.81
N ASP A 95 -3.49 -27.96 17.08
CA ASP A 95 -4.19 -27.37 18.24
C ASP A 95 -4.15 -25.83 18.15
N LEU A 96 -5.26 -25.18 18.50
CA LEU A 96 -5.37 -23.70 18.49
C LEU A 96 -4.28 -23.02 19.31
N ARG A 97 -3.80 -23.64 20.41
CA ARG A 97 -2.71 -23.11 21.22
C ARG A 97 -1.38 -23.06 20.47
N ILE A 98 -1.18 -23.96 19.50
CA ILE A 98 -0.02 -23.90 18.61
C ILE A 98 -0.22 -22.79 17.61
N LEU A 99 -1.38 -22.72 16.97
CA LEU A 99 -1.71 -21.74 15.97
C LEU A 99 -1.60 -20.29 16.48
N PHE A 100 -2.11 -20.02 17.68
CA PHE A 100 -2.04 -18.68 18.30
C PHE A 100 -0.62 -18.15 18.51
N ARG A 101 0.39 -19.05 18.66
CA ARG A 101 1.80 -18.63 18.72
C ARG A 101 2.30 -18.07 17.39
N TYR A 102 1.62 -18.42 16.31
CA TYR A 102 1.93 -17.97 14.97
C TYR A 102 0.90 -16.96 14.44
N GLY A 103 0.05 -16.39 15.31
CA GLY A 103 -0.98 -15.45 14.96
C GLY A 103 -2.16 -16.05 14.16
N LEU A 104 -2.18 -17.37 13.96
CA LEU A 104 -3.16 -18.08 13.14
C LEU A 104 -4.34 -18.61 13.99
N GLY A 105 -5.49 -18.83 13.34
CA GLY A 105 -6.70 -19.33 14.00
C GLY A 105 -7.36 -18.30 14.92
N THR A 106 -6.96 -17.04 14.84
CA THR A 106 -7.58 -15.89 15.50
C THR A 106 -8.78 -15.39 14.70
N PRO A 107 -9.63 -14.51 15.25
CA PRO A 107 -10.63 -13.81 14.44
C PRO A 107 -10.05 -12.99 13.30
N ASP A 108 -8.82 -12.43 13.48
CA ASP A 108 -8.14 -11.62 12.47
C ASP A 108 -7.51 -12.46 11.37
N ASP A 109 -6.92 -13.61 11.72
CA ASP A 109 -6.23 -14.49 10.79
C ASP A 109 -6.76 -15.94 10.93
N PRO A 110 -8.04 -16.21 10.60
CA PRO A 110 -8.59 -17.54 10.64
C PRO A 110 -7.93 -18.43 9.59
N VAL A 111 -7.70 -19.70 9.92
CA VAL A 111 -7.12 -20.65 8.96
C VAL A 111 -8.17 -21.10 7.93
N PHE A 112 -7.75 -21.26 6.68
CA PHE A 112 -8.60 -21.74 5.60
C PHE A 112 -7.82 -22.70 4.67
N PRO A 113 -8.52 -23.64 4.00
CA PRO A 113 -7.89 -24.52 3.02
C PRO A 113 -7.25 -23.74 1.86
N GLY A 114 -6.02 -24.04 1.51
CA GLY A 114 -5.30 -23.34 0.44
C GLY A 114 -4.69 -21.98 0.86
N MET A 115 -4.62 -21.70 2.17
CA MET A 115 -4.07 -20.46 2.72
C MET A 115 -2.64 -20.19 2.25
N HIS A 116 -1.78 -21.22 2.27
CA HIS A 116 -0.39 -21.10 1.79
C HIS A 116 -0.33 -20.72 0.32
N GLU A 117 -1.08 -21.44 -0.52
CA GLU A 117 -1.11 -21.26 -1.96
C GLU A 117 -1.62 -19.87 -2.35
N ALA A 118 -2.70 -19.43 -1.68
CA ALA A 118 -3.27 -18.09 -1.89
C ALA A 118 -2.29 -16.98 -1.47
N SER A 119 -1.70 -17.11 -0.28
CA SER A 119 -0.74 -16.13 0.24
C SER A 119 0.56 -16.09 -0.58
N ALA A 120 1.06 -17.25 -0.99
CA ALA A 120 2.22 -17.35 -1.86
C ALA A 120 1.96 -16.74 -3.25
N LEU A 121 0.72 -16.85 -3.75
CA LEU A 121 0.34 -16.22 -5.03
C LEU A 121 0.32 -14.69 -4.91
N VAL A 122 -0.20 -14.14 -3.81
CA VAL A 122 -0.15 -12.69 -3.55
C VAL A 122 1.30 -12.20 -3.49
N ALA A 123 2.18 -12.89 -2.74
CA ALA A 123 3.60 -12.55 -2.68
C ALA A 123 4.29 -12.67 -4.05
N GLY A 124 3.94 -13.71 -4.82
CA GLY A 124 4.44 -13.91 -6.18
C GLY A 124 4.00 -12.80 -7.14
N ALA A 125 2.79 -12.26 -6.99
CA ALA A 125 2.29 -11.15 -7.78
C ALA A 125 3.10 -9.85 -7.52
N THR A 126 3.37 -9.53 -6.25
CA THR A 126 4.21 -8.37 -5.89
C THR A 126 5.65 -8.56 -6.38
N LEU A 127 6.19 -9.78 -6.29
CA LEU A 127 7.50 -10.10 -6.87
C LEU A 127 7.53 -9.96 -8.39
N ALA A 128 6.49 -10.37 -9.11
CA ALA A 128 6.41 -10.20 -10.56
C ALA A 128 6.41 -8.73 -10.95
N ALA A 129 5.63 -7.90 -10.24
CA ALA A 129 5.62 -6.46 -10.41
C ALA A 129 6.99 -5.82 -10.10
N ALA A 130 7.65 -6.22 -9.01
CA ALA A 130 8.99 -5.76 -8.65
C ALA A 130 10.05 -6.13 -9.71
N ARG A 131 9.96 -7.35 -10.26
CA ARG A 131 10.84 -7.81 -11.35
C ARG A 131 10.66 -6.97 -12.61
N ALA A 132 9.41 -6.67 -13.00
CA ALA A 132 9.13 -5.84 -14.16
C ALA A 132 9.76 -4.44 -14.01
N VAL A 133 9.62 -3.83 -12.84
CA VAL A 133 10.22 -2.51 -12.55
C VAL A 133 11.74 -2.57 -12.57
N TRP A 134 12.35 -3.52 -11.87
CA TRP A 134 13.81 -3.57 -11.74
C TRP A 134 14.52 -3.94 -13.03
N THR A 135 13.95 -4.84 -13.84
CA THR A 135 14.52 -5.20 -15.14
C THR A 135 14.25 -4.17 -16.24
N GLY A 136 13.45 -3.15 -15.98
CA GLY A 136 13.07 -2.12 -16.95
C GLY A 136 12.04 -2.60 -17.98
N ALA A 137 11.33 -3.71 -17.71
CA ALA A 137 10.21 -4.17 -18.54
C ALA A 137 8.99 -3.24 -18.43
N ALA A 138 8.85 -2.55 -17.29
CA ALA A 138 7.91 -1.47 -17.10
C ALA A 138 8.51 -0.43 -16.12
N GLU A 139 8.05 0.82 -16.20
CA GLU A 139 8.41 1.87 -15.23
C GLU A 139 7.71 1.63 -13.90
N HIS A 140 6.43 1.20 -13.97
CA HIS A 140 5.58 0.94 -12.81
C HIS A 140 5.15 -0.52 -12.75
N GLY A 141 5.07 -1.07 -11.55
CA GLY A 141 4.58 -2.41 -11.29
C GLY A 141 3.47 -2.38 -10.23
N ALA A 142 2.37 -3.11 -10.45
CA ALA A 142 1.20 -3.08 -9.58
C ALA A 142 0.74 -4.48 -9.14
N ASN A 143 0.38 -4.60 -7.86
CA ASN A 143 -0.40 -5.70 -7.30
C ASN A 143 -1.44 -5.16 -6.31
N VAL A 144 -2.68 -4.93 -6.73
CA VAL A 144 -3.74 -4.42 -5.85
C VAL A 144 -4.28 -5.46 -4.85
N ALA A 145 -3.95 -6.74 -5.03
CA ALA A 145 -4.27 -7.78 -4.05
C ALA A 145 -3.20 -7.92 -2.94
N GLY A 146 -2.05 -7.25 -3.10
CA GLY A 146 -0.95 -7.21 -2.12
C GLY A 146 -1.07 -6.07 -1.14
N GLY A 147 0.05 -5.78 -0.47
CA GLY A 147 0.14 -4.76 0.57
C GLY A 147 -0.14 -5.34 1.96
N LEU A 148 0.16 -6.62 2.17
CA LEU A 148 -0.07 -7.36 3.41
C LEU A 148 1.04 -7.04 4.44
N HIS A 149 1.06 -5.81 4.91
CA HIS A 149 2.16 -5.17 5.62
C HIS A 149 2.31 -5.54 7.10
N HIS A 150 1.31 -6.25 7.69
CA HIS A 150 1.35 -6.61 9.10
C HIS A 150 2.01 -7.95 9.41
N ALA A 151 2.14 -8.86 8.42
CA ALA A 151 2.76 -10.16 8.69
C ALA A 151 4.21 -9.99 9.16
N MET A 152 4.53 -10.63 10.29
CA MET A 152 5.86 -10.64 10.90
C MET A 152 6.68 -11.82 10.38
N ALA A 153 7.97 -11.87 10.72
CA ALA A 153 8.85 -12.98 10.32
C ALA A 153 8.28 -14.35 10.74
N SER A 154 7.68 -14.43 11.93
CA SER A 154 7.27 -15.70 12.56
C SER A 154 5.77 -15.80 12.83
N ASN A 155 4.95 -14.82 12.46
CA ASN A 155 3.52 -14.87 12.73
C ASN A 155 2.69 -14.03 11.76
N ALA A 156 1.45 -14.50 11.50
CA ALA A 156 0.39 -13.74 10.87
C ALA A 156 -0.11 -12.63 11.81
N SER A 157 -0.63 -11.54 11.25
CA SER A 157 -1.18 -10.42 12.00
C SER A 157 -2.01 -9.55 11.06
N GLY A 158 -3.11 -8.96 11.55
CA GLY A 158 -3.88 -7.95 10.83
C GLY A 158 -4.29 -8.39 9.42
N PHE A 159 -4.83 -9.59 9.31
CA PHE A 159 -5.26 -10.20 8.04
C PHE A 159 -4.12 -10.56 7.07
N CYS A 160 -2.87 -10.53 7.52
CA CYS A 160 -1.68 -10.73 6.69
C CYS A 160 -0.97 -12.05 7.08
N VAL A 161 -0.84 -12.96 6.10
CA VAL A 161 -0.14 -14.24 6.28
C VAL A 161 1.33 -14.12 5.84
N TYR A 162 1.59 -13.64 4.62
CA TYR A 162 2.94 -13.34 4.15
C TYR A 162 3.07 -11.87 3.77
N ASN A 163 4.16 -11.25 4.17
CA ASN A 163 4.45 -9.83 3.94
C ASN A 163 5.02 -9.63 2.53
N ASP A 164 4.15 -9.50 1.54
CA ASP A 164 4.54 -9.35 0.15
C ASP A 164 5.38 -8.09 -0.13
N PRO A 165 5.11 -6.90 0.47
CA PRO A 165 5.98 -5.73 0.28
C PRO A 165 7.39 -5.98 0.83
N ALA A 166 7.53 -6.57 2.02
CA ALA A 166 8.83 -6.85 2.60
C ALA A 166 9.61 -7.89 1.78
N ILE A 167 8.93 -8.94 1.27
CA ILE A 167 9.53 -9.95 0.38
C ILE A 167 10.06 -9.29 -0.89
N ALA A 168 9.27 -8.42 -1.54
CA ALA A 168 9.67 -7.72 -2.75
C ALA A 168 10.88 -6.78 -2.49
N ILE A 169 10.89 -6.05 -1.39
CA ILE A 169 12.02 -5.19 -1.01
C ILE A 169 13.29 -6.02 -0.75
N LYS A 170 13.19 -7.14 0.00
CA LYS A 170 14.33 -8.04 0.21
C LYS A 170 14.85 -8.61 -1.10
N TRP A 171 13.94 -8.99 -2.02
CA TRP A 171 14.32 -9.45 -3.35
C TRP A 171 15.09 -8.35 -4.12
N LEU A 172 14.59 -7.11 -4.15
CA LEU A 172 15.26 -5.97 -4.79
C LEU A 172 16.68 -5.77 -4.24
N LEU A 173 16.85 -5.79 -2.92
CA LEU A 173 18.16 -5.67 -2.28
C LEU A 173 19.11 -6.81 -2.72
N ASN A 174 18.60 -8.03 -2.88
CA ASN A 174 19.38 -9.19 -3.35
C ASN A 174 19.73 -9.07 -4.86
N GLN A 175 19.00 -8.24 -5.63
CA GLN A 175 19.36 -7.92 -7.02
C GLN A 175 20.38 -6.75 -7.11
N GLY A 176 20.87 -6.25 -5.98
CA GLY A 176 21.88 -5.18 -5.95
C GLY A 176 21.32 -3.77 -5.85
N VAL A 177 20.03 -3.61 -5.54
CA VAL A 177 19.48 -2.30 -5.18
C VAL A 177 20.09 -1.86 -3.84
N GLU A 178 20.65 -0.66 -3.80
CA GLU A 178 21.33 -0.14 -2.62
C GLU A 178 20.40 0.68 -1.70
N ARG A 179 19.35 1.29 -2.26
CA ARG A 179 18.39 2.11 -1.51
C ARG A 179 16.98 1.91 -2.03
N VAL A 180 16.08 1.48 -1.15
CA VAL A 180 14.65 1.35 -1.41
C VAL A 180 13.90 2.23 -0.41
N ALA A 181 12.97 3.06 -0.88
CA ALA A 181 12.01 3.71 0.00
C ALA A 181 10.67 2.97 -0.05
N TYR A 182 10.06 2.78 1.11
CA TYR A 182 8.72 2.26 1.28
C TYR A 182 7.84 3.35 1.88
N VAL A 183 6.78 3.74 1.17
CA VAL A 183 5.79 4.72 1.63
C VAL A 183 4.47 4.03 1.83
N ASP A 184 3.99 4.02 3.06
CA ASP A 184 2.76 3.38 3.49
C ASP A 184 1.72 4.44 3.84
N ILE A 185 0.60 4.45 3.12
CA ILE A 185 -0.51 5.38 3.32
C ILE A 185 -1.79 4.69 3.79
N ASP A 186 -1.70 3.43 4.22
CA ASP A 186 -2.73 2.72 4.96
C ASP A 186 -3.04 3.46 6.28
N VAL A 187 -4.25 3.29 6.79
CA VAL A 187 -4.60 3.88 8.09
C VAL A 187 -3.87 3.21 9.25
N HIS A 188 -3.45 1.95 9.07
CA HIS A 188 -2.70 1.18 10.06
C HIS A 188 -1.19 1.37 9.85
N HIS A 189 -0.44 1.33 10.95
CA HIS A 189 1.02 1.32 10.87
C HIS A 189 1.53 0.07 10.17
N GLY A 190 2.41 0.22 9.17
CA GLY A 190 3.06 -0.89 8.45
C GLY A 190 4.14 -1.57 9.29
N ASP A 191 3.73 -2.13 10.43
CA ASP A 191 4.60 -2.65 11.47
C ASP A 191 5.46 -3.84 11.03
N GLY A 192 4.91 -4.75 10.23
CA GLY A 192 5.65 -5.90 9.70
C GLY A 192 6.75 -5.50 8.72
N VAL A 193 6.50 -4.50 7.86
CA VAL A 193 7.53 -3.98 6.97
C VAL A 193 8.59 -3.23 7.76
N GLN A 194 8.20 -2.35 8.70
CA GLN A 194 9.14 -1.69 9.60
C GLN A 194 10.02 -2.69 10.35
N ALA A 195 9.43 -3.76 10.90
CA ALA A 195 10.16 -4.79 11.63
C ALA A 195 11.16 -5.54 10.74
N ALA A 196 10.80 -5.85 9.48
CA ALA A 196 11.67 -6.55 8.54
C ALA A 196 12.94 -5.77 8.18
N PHE A 197 12.89 -4.42 8.30
CA PHE A 197 13.99 -3.52 7.93
C PHE A 197 14.49 -2.66 9.10
N TRP A 198 14.10 -2.97 10.33
CA TRP A 198 14.42 -2.19 11.53
C TRP A 198 15.91 -1.86 11.70
N ALA A 199 16.80 -2.75 11.25
CA ALA A 199 18.25 -2.60 11.33
C ALA A 199 18.94 -2.48 9.96
N ASP A 200 18.20 -2.20 8.88
CA ASP A 200 18.76 -2.10 7.53
C ASP A 200 18.69 -0.66 6.98
N PRO A 201 19.78 0.13 7.04
CA PRO A 201 19.77 1.52 6.61
C PRO A 201 19.58 1.71 5.10
N ARG A 202 19.57 0.64 4.31
CA ARG A 202 19.29 0.69 2.87
C ARG A 202 17.82 0.84 2.56
N VAL A 203 16.94 0.65 3.56
CA VAL A 203 15.49 0.76 3.39
C VAL A 203 14.95 1.87 4.28
N LEU A 204 14.34 2.87 3.67
CA LEU A 204 13.62 3.92 4.38
C LEU A 204 12.14 3.56 4.38
N THR A 205 11.57 3.25 5.55
CA THR A 205 10.13 3.06 5.72
C THR A 205 9.48 4.34 6.22
N ILE A 206 8.44 4.81 5.55
CA ILE A 206 7.65 5.99 5.93
C ILE A 206 6.20 5.56 6.02
N SER A 207 5.59 5.60 7.21
CA SER A 207 4.19 5.25 7.43
C SER A 207 3.41 6.45 7.98
N LEU A 208 2.31 6.81 7.30
CA LEU A 208 1.34 7.82 7.75
C LEU A 208 0.08 7.09 8.21
N HIS A 209 -0.15 7.02 9.50
CA HIS A 209 -1.19 6.17 10.07
C HIS A 209 -1.90 6.84 11.24
N GLU A 210 -3.03 6.31 11.64
CA GLU A 210 -3.72 6.74 12.84
C GLU A 210 -2.89 6.41 14.09
N HIS A 211 -2.94 7.29 15.07
CA HIS A 211 -2.13 7.21 16.28
C HIS A 211 -2.30 5.87 17.02
N PRO A 212 -1.20 5.19 17.42
CA PRO A 212 -1.21 3.84 18.00
C PRO A 212 -2.00 3.69 19.32
N ALA A 213 -2.35 4.80 19.97
CA ALA A 213 -3.23 4.76 21.16
C ALA A 213 -4.70 4.53 20.80
N THR A 214 -5.11 4.72 19.56
CA THR A 214 -6.51 4.66 19.10
C THR A 214 -6.76 3.55 18.08
N LEU A 215 -5.70 3.01 17.45
CA LEU A 215 -5.84 2.00 16.40
C LEU A 215 -4.78 0.90 16.52
N PHE A 216 -5.13 -0.30 16.04
CA PHE A 216 -4.22 -1.41 15.78
C PHE A 216 -3.11 -0.96 14.80
N PRO A 217 -1.86 -1.48 14.89
CA PRO A 217 -1.36 -2.52 15.81
C PRO A 217 -0.88 -1.96 17.16
N GLY A 218 -1.00 -0.68 17.43
CA GLY A 218 -0.55 -0.05 18.66
C GLY A 218 0.95 0.29 18.68
N THR A 219 1.58 0.34 17.49
CA THR A 219 3.00 0.70 17.25
C THR A 219 3.07 1.86 16.25
N GLY A 220 4.27 2.36 15.96
CA GLY A 220 4.47 3.45 15.01
C GLY A 220 4.50 4.83 15.66
N LEU A 221 5.07 4.95 16.86
CA LEU A 221 5.33 6.26 17.46
C LEU A 221 6.45 7.00 16.70
N PRO A 222 6.44 8.33 16.64
CA PRO A 222 7.51 9.11 16.00
C PRO A 222 8.92 8.85 16.54
N THR A 223 9.03 8.24 17.72
CA THR A 223 10.30 7.83 18.37
C THR A 223 10.81 6.47 17.89
N GLU A 224 10.04 5.71 17.13
CA GLU A 224 10.45 4.47 16.51
C GLU A 224 11.18 4.81 15.20
N ILE A 225 12.51 4.98 15.28
CA ILE A 225 13.33 5.55 14.20
C ILE A 225 14.31 4.55 13.55
N GLY A 226 14.25 3.27 13.92
CA GLY A 226 15.20 2.23 13.49
C GLY A 226 16.20 1.86 14.58
N ALA A 227 16.90 0.74 14.38
CA ALA A 227 17.94 0.26 15.31
C ALA A 227 19.21 1.10 15.26
N ALA A 228 20.10 0.87 16.24
CA ALA A 228 21.43 1.48 16.24
C ALA A 228 22.21 1.15 14.95
N GLY A 229 22.68 2.20 14.26
CA GLY A 229 23.31 2.13 12.93
C GLY A 229 22.35 2.22 11.76
N ALA A 230 21.03 2.28 12.02
CA ALA A 230 19.98 2.52 11.04
C ALA A 230 18.99 3.60 11.53
N GLU A 231 19.40 4.44 12.49
CA GLU A 231 18.52 5.51 12.98
C GLU A 231 18.12 6.46 11.86
N GLY A 232 16.84 6.77 11.77
CA GLY A 232 16.21 7.54 10.70
C GLY A 232 15.67 6.69 9.55
N SER A 233 15.94 5.37 9.53
CA SER A 233 15.40 4.48 8.50
C SER A 233 13.92 4.12 8.70
N ALA A 234 13.38 4.28 9.90
CA ALA A 234 11.95 4.18 10.17
C ALA A 234 11.39 5.58 10.47
N VAL A 235 10.29 5.92 9.81
CA VAL A 235 9.62 7.23 9.92
C VAL A 235 8.13 7.00 10.15
N ASN A 236 7.62 7.53 11.25
CA ASN A 236 6.25 7.34 11.67
C ASN A 236 5.54 8.69 11.87
N VAL A 237 4.47 8.92 11.10
CA VAL A 237 3.60 10.08 11.22
C VAL A 237 2.29 9.62 11.85
N ALA A 238 2.24 9.61 13.19
CA ALA A 238 1.11 9.14 13.97
C ALA A 238 0.04 10.24 14.08
N LEU A 239 -0.99 10.18 13.25
CA LEU A 239 -2.02 11.21 13.13
C LEU A 239 -3.18 11.00 14.12
N PRO A 240 -3.76 12.08 14.64
CA PRO A 240 -4.95 11.97 15.49
C PRO A 240 -6.13 11.31 14.77
N ALA A 241 -6.92 10.50 15.47
CA ALA A 241 -8.22 10.06 15.00
C ALA A 241 -9.08 11.27 14.56
N GLY A 242 -9.88 11.13 13.51
CA GLY A 242 -10.68 12.20 12.93
C GLY A 242 -9.87 13.17 12.03
N THR A 243 -8.60 12.89 11.75
CA THR A 243 -7.83 13.69 10.77
C THR A 243 -8.47 13.56 9.38
N ARG A 244 -8.72 14.72 8.76
CA ARG A 244 -9.35 14.86 7.43
C ARG A 244 -8.36 15.21 6.36
N ASP A 245 -8.84 15.33 5.12
CA ASP A 245 -8.08 15.63 3.90
C ASP A 245 -6.98 16.68 4.10
N ALA A 246 -7.35 17.86 4.57
CA ALA A 246 -6.42 18.98 4.70
C ALA A 246 -5.28 18.68 5.67
N GLY A 247 -5.59 18.09 6.82
CA GLY A 247 -4.60 17.72 7.85
C GLY A 247 -3.69 16.60 7.37
N TRP A 248 -4.27 15.57 6.76
CA TRP A 248 -3.51 14.43 6.25
C TRP A 248 -2.57 14.83 5.11
N LEU A 249 -3.07 15.57 4.11
CA LEU A 249 -2.24 16.07 3.00
C LEU A 249 -1.15 17.01 3.48
N ARG A 250 -1.45 17.87 4.48
CA ARG A 250 -0.45 18.72 5.12
C ARG A 250 0.66 17.88 5.75
N ALA A 251 0.32 16.78 6.45
CA ALA A 251 1.28 15.88 7.06
C ALA A 251 2.12 15.14 6.01
N PHE A 252 1.47 14.63 4.95
CA PHE A 252 2.14 13.98 3.84
C PHE A 252 3.18 14.90 3.18
N HIS A 253 2.74 16.10 2.77
CA HIS A 253 3.62 17.05 2.08
C HIS A 253 4.69 17.67 2.99
N ALA A 254 4.48 17.66 4.31
CA ALA A 254 5.47 18.12 5.29
C ALA A 254 6.57 17.07 5.58
N THR A 255 6.41 15.81 5.18
CA THR A 255 7.32 14.74 5.58
C THR A 255 7.86 13.94 4.41
N VAL A 256 7.01 13.33 3.60
CA VAL A 256 7.39 12.36 2.56
C VAL A 256 8.32 12.95 1.49
N PRO A 257 7.99 14.09 0.84
CA PRO A 257 8.81 14.59 -0.26
C PRO A 257 10.24 14.94 0.15
N GLN A 258 10.40 15.57 1.32
CA GLN A 258 11.71 15.99 1.83
C GLN A 258 12.60 14.78 2.14
N LEU A 259 12.04 13.75 2.75
CA LEU A 259 12.74 12.52 3.09
C LEU A 259 13.16 11.73 1.85
N LEU A 260 12.26 11.58 0.87
CA LEU A 260 12.58 10.90 -0.39
C LEU A 260 13.69 11.63 -1.17
N ARG A 261 13.65 12.97 -1.24
CA ARG A 261 14.70 13.78 -1.87
C ARG A 261 16.05 13.64 -1.17
N ALA A 262 16.05 13.55 0.16
CA ALA A 262 17.29 13.37 0.94
C ALA A 262 17.83 11.94 0.79
N PHE A 263 16.96 10.92 0.84
CA PHE A 263 17.35 9.51 0.79
C PHE A 263 17.73 9.05 -0.62
N ARG A 264 17.08 9.57 -1.69
CA ARG A 264 17.30 9.23 -3.10
C ARG A 264 17.21 7.73 -3.36
N PRO A 265 16.04 7.11 -3.21
CA PRO A 265 15.87 5.70 -3.46
C PRO A 265 16.12 5.37 -4.94
N GLN A 266 16.53 4.13 -5.24
CA GLN A 266 16.60 3.60 -6.61
C GLN A 266 15.27 2.97 -7.04
N VAL A 267 14.44 2.58 -6.08
CA VAL A 267 13.07 2.09 -6.28
C VAL A 267 12.20 2.67 -5.18
N LEU A 268 11.04 3.21 -5.56
CA LEU A 268 9.98 3.58 -4.63
C LEU A 268 8.96 2.43 -4.58
N VAL A 269 8.72 1.92 -3.39
CA VAL A 269 7.65 0.95 -3.11
C VAL A 269 6.58 1.68 -2.31
N SER A 270 5.31 1.50 -2.64
CA SER A 270 4.24 2.14 -1.88
C SER A 270 3.04 1.21 -1.66
N GLN A 271 2.48 1.30 -0.45
CA GLN A 271 1.28 0.61 -0.04
C GLN A 271 0.13 1.62 0.00
N HIS A 272 -0.99 1.28 -0.64
CA HIS A 272 -2.12 2.17 -0.87
C HIS A 272 -3.40 1.64 -0.23
N GLY A 273 -3.34 1.27 1.05
CA GLY A 273 -4.54 1.03 1.84
C GLY A 273 -5.47 2.23 1.76
N CYS A 274 -6.75 1.99 1.58
CA CYS A 274 -7.76 3.03 1.43
C CYS A 274 -8.74 3.08 2.59
N ASP A 275 -8.41 2.42 3.69
CA ASP A 275 -9.12 2.41 4.96
C ASP A 275 -8.96 3.73 5.77
N THR A 276 -8.19 4.68 5.25
CA THR A 276 -8.20 6.08 5.71
C THR A 276 -9.51 6.81 5.42
N HIS A 277 -10.41 6.24 4.58
CA HIS A 277 -11.64 6.89 4.16
C HIS A 277 -12.68 6.94 5.29
N TRP A 278 -13.44 8.06 5.40
CA TRP A 278 -14.42 8.30 6.50
C TRP A 278 -15.53 7.23 6.63
N THR A 279 -15.76 6.41 5.61
CA THR A 279 -16.75 5.33 5.66
C THR A 279 -16.14 3.97 5.99
N ASP A 280 -14.83 3.91 6.24
CA ASP A 280 -14.22 2.65 6.59
C ASP A 280 -14.67 2.19 7.99
N PRO A 281 -15.12 0.93 8.13
CA PRO A 281 -15.66 0.46 9.40
C PRO A 281 -14.59 0.12 10.45
N LEU A 282 -13.31 0.07 10.10
CA LEU A 282 -12.23 -0.39 10.97
C LEU A 282 -11.27 0.71 11.45
N ALA A 283 -11.49 1.96 11.04
CA ALA A 283 -10.59 3.06 11.32
C ALA A 283 -11.34 4.36 11.62
N ASN A 284 -10.60 5.40 12.04
CA ASN A 284 -11.19 6.66 12.47
C ASN A 284 -10.59 7.89 11.76
N LEU A 285 -9.73 7.73 10.75
CA LEU A 285 -9.39 8.84 9.87
C LEU A 285 -10.58 9.16 8.95
N GLU A 286 -10.65 10.38 8.45
CA GLU A 286 -11.82 10.88 7.72
C GLU A 286 -11.43 11.47 6.36
N LEU A 287 -10.66 10.72 5.56
CA LEU A 287 -10.27 11.15 4.21
C LEU A 287 -11.39 10.88 3.18
N SER A 288 -11.35 11.67 2.11
CA SER A 288 -12.09 11.44 0.87
C SER A 288 -11.28 10.65 -0.15
N ILE A 289 -11.94 10.07 -1.14
CA ILE A 289 -11.26 9.53 -2.34
C ILE A 289 -10.50 10.65 -3.07
N ASP A 290 -11.00 11.88 -3.05
CA ASP A 290 -10.33 13.03 -3.67
C ASP A 290 -8.94 13.27 -3.05
N ALA A 291 -8.81 13.18 -1.72
CA ALA A 291 -7.52 13.30 -1.03
C ALA A 291 -6.61 12.08 -1.27
N GLN A 292 -7.18 10.87 -1.26
CA GLN A 292 -6.42 9.65 -1.59
C GLN A 292 -5.83 9.74 -3.00
N ARG A 293 -6.61 10.19 -4.00
CA ARG A 293 -6.11 10.45 -5.36
C ARG A 293 -4.96 11.47 -5.39
N ALA A 294 -5.09 12.56 -4.62
CA ALA A 294 -4.03 13.57 -4.55
C ALA A 294 -2.73 12.98 -4.00
N ALA A 295 -2.82 12.06 -3.02
CA ALA A 295 -1.68 11.33 -2.51
C ALA A 295 -1.08 10.38 -3.58
N HIS A 296 -1.91 9.65 -4.33
CA HIS A 296 -1.45 8.78 -5.42
C HIS A 296 -0.67 9.57 -6.47
N ALA A 297 -1.19 10.70 -6.93
CA ALA A 297 -0.53 11.58 -7.88
C ALA A 297 0.79 12.15 -7.34
N ALA A 298 0.83 12.51 -6.04
CA ALA A 298 2.05 12.99 -5.41
C ALA A 298 3.12 11.89 -5.29
N ILE A 299 2.73 10.66 -4.95
CA ILE A 299 3.65 9.50 -4.88
C ILE A 299 4.18 9.16 -6.28
N HIS A 300 3.33 9.16 -7.31
CA HIS A 300 3.72 8.96 -8.70
C HIS A 300 4.77 10.01 -9.14
N GLN A 301 4.50 11.29 -8.89
CA GLN A 301 5.45 12.36 -9.18
C GLN A 301 6.78 12.18 -8.44
N LEU A 302 6.75 11.80 -7.16
CA LEU A 302 7.94 11.54 -6.36
C LEU A 302 8.72 10.33 -6.85
N ALA A 303 8.07 9.28 -7.37
CA ALA A 303 8.75 8.15 -7.99
C ALA A 303 9.58 8.60 -9.21
N HIS A 304 9.03 9.46 -10.06
CA HIS A 304 9.77 10.04 -11.18
C HIS A 304 10.87 11.00 -10.72
N GLU A 305 10.62 11.80 -9.70
CA GLU A 305 11.58 12.78 -9.19
C GLU A 305 12.77 12.10 -8.48
N THR A 306 12.55 11.03 -7.71
CA THR A 306 13.53 10.51 -6.75
C THR A 306 14.05 9.11 -7.06
N ALA A 307 13.34 8.33 -7.90
CA ALA A 307 13.64 6.92 -8.22
C ALA A 307 13.66 6.63 -9.74
N ASP A 308 13.88 7.64 -10.58
CA ASP A 308 13.90 7.51 -12.04
C ASP A 308 12.64 6.81 -12.62
N GLY A 309 11.48 7.04 -12.01
CA GLY A 309 10.21 6.44 -12.40
C GLY A 309 10.02 4.98 -11.93
N ARG A 310 10.96 4.37 -11.22
CA ARG A 310 10.83 2.99 -10.73
C ARG A 310 9.89 2.94 -9.53
N TRP A 311 8.63 2.59 -9.80
CA TRP A 311 7.57 2.57 -8.83
C TRP A 311 6.90 1.19 -8.74
N LEU A 312 6.96 0.55 -7.56
CA LEU A 312 6.20 -0.63 -7.20
C LEU A 312 5.07 -0.22 -6.28
N LEU A 313 3.82 -0.49 -6.67
CA LEU A 313 2.65 -0.14 -5.88
C LEU A 313 1.83 -1.38 -5.52
N THR A 314 1.30 -1.40 -4.31
CA THR A 314 0.41 -2.45 -3.84
C THR A 314 -0.92 -1.87 -3.36
N GLY A 315 -1.94 -2.70 -3.25
CA GLY A 315 -3.13 -2.38 -2.49
C GLY A 315 -2.81 -2.23 -1.00
N GLY A 316 -3.65 -2.75 -0.15
CA GLY A 316 -3.53 -2.68 1.31
C GLY A 316 -4.88 -2.90 1.98
N GLY A 317 -5.11 -2.27 3.13
CA GLY A 317 -6.39 -2.22 3.80
C GLY A 317 -7.46 -1.48 3.00
N GLY A 318 -8.70 -1.62 3.44
CA GLY A 318 -9.88 -1.01 2.83
C GLY A 318 -11.08 -1.95 2.91
N TYR A 319 -12.06 -1.55 3.71
CA TYR A 319 -13.18 -2.41 4.12
C TYR A 319 -14.54 -1.83 3.75
N SER A 320 -14.56 -0.66 3.15
CA SER A 320 -15.71 -0.15 2.40
C SER A 320 -15.69 -0.72 0.98
N LEU A 321 -16.00 -2.05 0.90
CA LEU A 321 -15.69 -2.96 -0.20
C LEU A 321 -16.24 -2.55 -1.57
N VAL A 322 -17.39 -1.88 -1.58
CA VAL A 322 -18.10 -1.46 -2.81
C VAL A 322 -17.93 0.03 -3.06
N GLN A 323 -18.06 0.84 -1.99
CA GLN A 323 -18.15 2.28 -2.13
C GLN A 323 -16.78 2.96 -2.29
N VAL A 324 -15.71 2.40 -1.74
CA VAL A 324 -14.39 3.05 -1.69
C VAL A 324 -13.34 2.30 -2.50
N VAL A 325 -13.04 1.06 -2.10
CA VAL A 325 -11.88 0.30 -2.61
C VAL A 325 -11.80 0.27 -4.15
N PRO A 326 -12.87 -0.08 -4.88
CA PRO A 326 -12.80 -0.16 -6.34
C PRO A 326 -12.48 1.17 -6.99
N ARG A 327 -13.08 2.27 -6.49
CA ARG A 327 -12.86 3.62 -7.04
C ARG A 327 -11.43 4.10 -6.77
N THR A 328 -10.98 3.99 -5.54
CA THR A 328 -9.65 4.43 -5.11
C THR A 328 -8.54 3.71 -5.87
N TRP A 329 -8.59 2.37 -5.92
CA TRP A 329 -7.54 1.61 -6.61
C TRP A 329 -7.64 1.67 -8.14
N THR A 330 -8.81 1.91 -8.71
CA THR A 330 -8.92 2.20 -10.15
C THR A 330 -8.26 3.55 -10.49
N HIS A 331 -8.43 4.58 -9.64
CA HIS A 331 -7.69 5.82 -9.77
C HIS A 331 -6.18 5.63 -9.63
N LEU A 332 -5.73 4.80 -8.69
CA LEU A 332 -4.32 4.46 -8.51
C LEU A 332 -3.72 3.80 -9.77
N LEU A 333 -4.40 2.81 -10.33
CA LEU A 333 -3.97 2.13 -11.56
C LEU A 333 -3.95 3.09 -12.76
N ALA A 334 -4.96 3.96 -12.90
CA ALA A 334 -5.00 4.96 -13.95
C ALA A 334 -3.88 6.00 -13.82
N GLU A 335 -3.54 6.41 -12.59
CA GLU A 335 -2.41 7.28 -12.31
C GLU A 335 -1.09 6.61 -12.69
N ALA A 336 -0.91 5.34 -12.30
CA ALA A 336 0.28 4.56 -12.63
C ALA A 336 0.41 4.28 -14.14
N ALA A 337 -0.68 4.20 -14.88
CA ALA A 337 -0.70 4.08 -16.34
C ALA A 337 -0.43 5.43 -17.06
N GLY A 338 -0.28 6.53 -16.31
CA GLY A 338 -0.13 7.88 -16.90
C GLY A 338 -1.39 8.40 -17.60
N SER A 339 -2.55 7.85 -17.27
CA SER A 339 -3.85 8.19 -17.85
C SER A 339 -4.90 8.42 -16.75
N PRO A 340 -4.74 9.45 -15.90
CA PRO A 340 -5.62 9.69 -14.77
C PRO A 340 -7.07 9.90 -15.19
N ILE A 341 -8.00 9.28 -14.45
CA ILE A 341 -9.45 9.40 -14.67
C ILE A 341 -9.94 10.76 -14.12
N ASP A 342 -10.85 11.41 -14.86
CA ASP A 342 -11.53 12.62 -14.40
C ASP A 342 -12.22 12.33 -13.04
N PRO A 343 -11.95 13.13 -11.99
CA PRO A 343 -12.58 12.97 -10.69
C PRO A 343 -14.11 13.03 -10.72
N GLN A 344 -14.68 13.75 -11.69
CA GLN A 344 -16.13 13.90 -11.86
C GLN A 344 -16.74 12.84 -12.81
N ALA A 345 -15.93 11.89 -13.31
CA ALA A 345 -16.44 10.85 -14.19
C ALA A 345 -17.52 10.01 -13.49
N PRO A 346 -18.62 9.68 -14.17
CA PRO A 346 -19.57 8.69 -13.65
C PRO A 346 -18.92 7.29 -13.69
N THR A 347 -19.29 6.44 -12.74
CA THR A 347 -18.96 5.01 -12.83
C THR A 347 -19.71 4.38 -14.01
N PRO A 348 -19.10 3.46 -14.76
CA PRO A 348 -19.73 2.81 -15.91
C PRO A 348 -21.01 2.05 -15.52
N GLU A 349 -22.05 2.13 -16.34
CA GLU A 349 -23.32 1.44 -16.09
C GLU A 349 -23.13 -0.09 -16.00
N GLY A 350 -22.31 -0.65 -16.90
CA GLY A 350 -21.98 -2.08 -16.90
C GLY A 350 -21.37 -2.55 -15.58
N TRP A 351 -20.45 -1.76 -15.03
CA TRP A 351 -19.87 -2.03 -13.72
C TRP A 351 -20.89 -1.91 -12.59
N ARG A 352 -21.75 -0.89 -12.60
CA ARG A 352 -22.81 -0.76 -11.58
C ARG A 352 -23.75 -1.95 -11.56
N ASP A 353 -24.14 -2.45 -12.74
CA ASP A 353 -24.93 -3.66 -12.88
C ASP A 353 -24.20 -4.90 -12.40
N TYR A 354 -22.88 -4.97 -12.64
CA TYR A 354 -22.04 -6.05 -12.13
C TYR A 354 -22.01 -6.05 -10.61
N VAL A 355 -21.75 -4.90 -9.97
CA VAL A 355 -21.78 -4.72 -8.52
C VAL A 355 -23.10 -5.19 -7.92
N GLN A 356 -24.23 -4.73 -8.49
CA GLN A 356 -25.56 -5.11 -7.99
C GLN A 356 -25.80 -6.62 -8.08
N ARG A 357 -25.40 -7.26 -9.17
CA ARG A 357 -25.51 -8.73 -9.31
C ARG A 357 -24.60 -9.49 -8.35
N ARG A 358 -23.38 -8.99 -8.15
CA ARG A 358 -22.33 -9.68 -7.40
C ARG A 358 -22.48 -9.56 -5.88
N THR A 359 -22.96 -8.40 -5.42
CA THR A 359 -23.00 -8.04 -3.98
C THR A 359 -24.40 -7.79 -3.44
N GLY A 360 -25.39 -7.54 -4.28
CA GLY A 360 -26.71 -7.08 -3.89
C GLY A 360 -26.75 -5.63 -3.38
N GLN A 361 -25.63 -4.90 -3.45
CA GLN A 361 -25.52 -3.53 -2.98
C GLN A 361 -25.55 -2.55 -4.16
N PRO A 362 -26.03 -1.30 -3.96
CA PRO A 362 -25.94 -0.27 -4.98
C PRO A 362 -24.49 0.19 -5.13
N ALA A 363 -24.03 0.32 -6.36
CA ALA A 363 -22.73 0.90 -6.67
C ALA A 363 -22.77 2.44 -6.55
N PRO A 364 -21.62 3.10 -6.28
CA PRO A 364 -21.52 4.56 -6.33
C PRO A 364 -21.73 5.08 -7.77
N GLU A 365 -22.28 6.27 -7.91
CA GLU A 365 -22.58 6.88 -9.23
C GLU A 365 -21.35 7.61 -9.81
N LEU A 366 -20.47 8.12 -8.97
CA LEU A 366 -19.29 8.91 -9.34
C LEU A 366 -18.01 8.25 -8.88
N MET A 367 -16.91 8.57 -9.57
CA MET A 367 -15.59 8.02 -9.28
C MET A 367 -14.93 8.60 -8.03
N THR A 368 -15.38 9.76 -7.55
CA THR A 368 -14.91 10.38 -6.30
C THR A 368 -16.08 10.84 -5.43
N ASP A 369 -15.75 11.47 -4.31
CA ASP A 369 -16.74 12.05 -3.40
C ASP A 369 -17.07 13.51 -3.74
N GLY A 370 -16.36 14.08 -4.73
CA GLY A 370 -16.58 15.42 -5.26
C GLY A 370 -16.18 16.54 -4.30
N LEU A 371 -15.19 16.26 -3.41
CA LEU A 371 -14.71 17.24 -2.46
C LEU A 371 -13.50 18.02 -2.99
N PRO A 372 -13.39 19.32 -2.66
CA PRO A 372 -12.23 20.09 -3.06
C PRO A 372 -10.99 19.69 -2.28
N VAL A 373 -9.92 19.35 -2.97
CA VAL A 373 -8.63 19.03 -2.37
C VAL A 373 -7.88 20.33 -2.09
N GLN A 374 -7.87 20.76 -0.82
CA GLN A 374 -7.17 21.96 -0.37
C GLN A 374 -6.50 21.73 0.98
N PHE A 375 -5.25 22.15 1.11
CA PHE A 375 -4.53 22.15 2.36
C PHE A 375 -3.54 23.31 2.42
N SER A 376 -3.19 23.75 3.62
CA SER A 376 -2.13 24.74 3.83
C SER A 376 -0.80 24.02 3.98
N SER A 377 0.24 24.49 3.27
CA SER A 377 1.58 23.95 3.44
C SER A 377 2.10 24.14 4.88
N PHE A 378 2.88 23.20 5.38
CA PHE A 378 3.50 23.30 6.72
C PHE A 378 4.49 24.47 6.79
N GLU A 379 5.12 24.79 5.67
CA GLU A 379 6.03 25.94 5.54
C GLU A 379 5.33 27.30 5.71
N SER A 380 3.99 27.35 5.60
CA SER A 380 3.22 28.58 5.88
C SER A 380 3.12 28.92 7.37
N GLY A 381 3.49 27.99 8.24
CA GLY A 381 3.54 28.16 9.69
C GLY A 381 3.13 26.92 10.48
N TYR A 382 3.77 26.75 11.62
CA TYR A 382 3.47 25.72 12.62
C TYR A 382 2.52 26.26 13.70
N ASP A 383 1.41 25.58 13.91
CA ASP A 383 0.47 25.87 15.01
C ASP A 383 0.60 24.83 16.12
N PRO A 384 1.19 25.16 17.29
CA PRO A 384 1.28 24.22 18.42
C PRO A 384 -0.09 23.84 19.02
N GLY A 385 -1.16 24.59 18.71
CA GLY A 385 -2.52 24.27 19.08
C GLY A 385 -3.14 23.17 18.23
N ASP A 386 -2.69 23.00 16.98
CA ASP A 386 -3.18 21.96 16.07
C ASP A 386 -2.55 20.60 16.40
N PRO A 387 -3.34 19.54 16.67
CA PRO A 387 -2.82 18.21 16.95
C PRO A 387 -2.12 17.57 15.73
N VAL A 388 -2.51 17.89 14.50
CA VAL A 388 -1.83 17.42 13.29
C VAL A 388 -0.45 18.05 13.17
N ASP A 389 -0.35 19.34 13.41
CA ASP A 389 0.94 20.04 13.39
C ASP A 389 1.90 19.51 14.47
N ARG A 390 1.36 19.16 15.66
CA ARG A 390 2.18 18.51 16.69
C ARG A 390 2.69 17.13 16.25
N ALA A 391 1.86 16.33 15.55
CA ALA A 391 2.29 15.03 15.01
C ALA A 391 3.38 15.20 13.94
N ILE A 392 3.20 16.14 13.00
CA ILE A 392 4.22 16.49 12.00
C ILE A 392 5.53 16.87 12.69
N MET A 393 5.46 17.78 13.65
CA MET A 393 6.65 18.28 14.35
C MET A 393 7.35 17.19 15.16
N ALA A 394 6.61 16.28 15.79
CA ALA A 394 7.18 15.16 16.53
C ALA A 394 8.01 14.26 15.60
N THR A 395 7.47 13.91 14.42
CA THR A 395 8.18 13.13 13.41
C THR A 395 9.39 13.89 12.87
N ARG A 396 9.23 15.15 12.46
CA ARG A 396 10.34 15.95 11.91
C ARG A 396 11.47 16.13 12.92
N ASN A 397 11.16 16.37 14.20
CA ASN A 397 12.18 16.46 15.25
C ASN A 397 12.95 15.15 15.43
N ALA A 398 12.28 14.01 15.30
CA ALA A 398 12.89 12.71 15.51
C ALA A 398 13.84 12.30 14.36
N VAL A 399 13.44 12.56 13.09
CA VAL A 399 14.13 11.97 11.94
C VAL A 399 14.81 12.97 11.00
N PHE A 400 14.33 14.20 10.85
CA PHE A 400 14.87 15.15 9.88
C PHE A 400 16.38 15.45 10.09
N PRO A 401 16.85 15.68 11.34
CA PRO A 401 18.28 15.89 11.56
C PRO A 401 19.15 14.72 11.11
N LEU A 402 18.64 13.49 11.17
CA LEU A 402 19.33 12.27 10.74
C LEU A 402 19.48 12.20 9.20
N HIS A 403 18.66 12.94 8.47
CA HIS A 403 18.72 13.09 7.02
C HIS A 403 19.35 14.43 6.56
N GLY A 404 19.93 15.21 7.49
CA GLY A 404 20.47 16.52 7.18
C GLY A 404 19.42 17.59 6.88
N LEU A 405 18.18 17.37 7.30
CA LEU A 405 17.06 18.28 7.13
C LEU A 405 16.76 19.05 8.42
N MET A 406 16.17 20.23 8.28
CA MET A 406 15.77 21.06 9.42
C MET A 406 14.31 20.79 9.78
N PRO A 407 13.95 20.57 11.08
CA PRO A 407 12.58 20.30 11.50
C PRO A 407 11.60 21.47 11.21
N LEU A 408 12.06 22.71 11.24
CA LEU A 408 11.28 23.94 11.13
C LEU A 408 11.65 24.78 9.90
N LEU A 409 11.87 24.21 8.74
CA LEU A 409 12.07 24.99 7.50
C LEU A 409 11.21 24.44 6.40
#